data_9f7dbcbc4c92a3b5a470f0020e9aa8be
#
_entry.id   9f7dbcbc4c92a3b5a470f0020e9aa8be
#
_cell.length_a   1.000
_cell.length_b   1.000
_cell.length_c   1.000
_cell.angle_alpha   90.00
_cell.angle_beta   90.00
_cell.angle_gamma   90.00
#
_symmetry.space_group_name_H-M   'P 1'
#
loop_
_entity.id
_entity.type
_entity.pdbx_description
1 polymer ?
#
loop_
_entity_poly.entity_id
_entity_poly.type
_entity_poly.pdbx_seq_one_letter_code
_entity_poly.pdbx_strand_id
1 'polypeptide(L)'
;MTTDNRVVEDTVVERLRAQVLGALSERQRADQISGRTPLRGPDEQALGRQLIADVLDVDAREALAAGRSVRPPEEDDALTQAVFDALFRLGRLQRLLDDPSVENINANGADQVWVRYADGRRERTDPIAASDEELIELVRNAAARLGIGERRFDLGSPRLSLQLPDGSRLFAVMAVAARPCLSIRRHRYMKVTPDDLVGMGTLDVALRELVRSLMLARKSVIICGGTGAGKTTLLRAAAADIPPWERLVTIEDSLELGLDRYPDLHPDAVALEAREPNLEGEGGISLAELVRWALRLNPDRVIVGEARGEEVLALLNAMSQGTDGSMATLHASSSKGAFSKLATYAVQAPERLPLEATNLLVANAVHFVVFLAQDPAGRRFVSSVREVVDADGPMVVSNEVFRPGPDGRAVPGVSLRTDTLDELVDVGFDPGLLERPGGWWEPTGWKS
;
A
#
# COMPACT_ATOMS: atom_id res chain seq x y z
N MET A 1 3.34 13.16 -31.54
CA MET A 1 3.86 14.54 -31.37
C MET A 1 5.36 14.51 -31.58
N THR A 2 5.92 15.39 -32.41
CA THR A 2 7.35 15.47 -32.64
C THR A 2 8.08 16.10 -31.46
N THR A 3 9.34 15.76 -31.24
CA THR A 3 10.17 16.23 -30.10
C THR A 3 10.20 17.77 -30.01
N ASP A 4 10.11 18.46 -31.12
CA ASP A 4 10.13 19.93 -31.22
C ASP A 4 8.87 20.59 -30.64
N ASN A 5 7.69 20.00 -30.84
CA ASN A 5 6.42 20.52 -30.33
C ASN A 5 6.31 20.38 -28.81
N ARG A 6 6.97 19.37 -28.22
CA ARG A 6 7.01 19.14 -26.77
C ARG A 6 7.90 20.14 -26.03
N VAL A 7 9.07 20.45 -26.58
CA VAL A 7 9.98 21.44 -25.97
C VAL A 7 9.33 22.83 -25.91
N VAL A 8 8.52 23.17 -26.90
CA VAL A 8 7.76 24.43 -26.94
C VAL A 8 6.67 24.42 -25.87
N GLU A 9 5.92 23.32 -25.72
CA GLU A 9 4.86 23.16 -24.72
C GLU A 9 5.42 23.23 -23.30
N ASP A 10 6.54 22.58 -23.03
CA ASP A 10 7.24 22.61 -21.75
C ASP A 10 7.70 24.01 -21.35
N THR A 11 8.26 24.75 -22.29
CA THR A 11 8.69 26.14 -22.07
C THR A 11 7.50 27.06 -21.74
N VAL A 12 6.34 26.82 -22.37
CA VAL A 12 5.12 27.58 -22.09
C VAL A 12 4.59 27.26 -20.69
N VAL A 13 4.51 25.98 -20.31
CA VAL A 13 4.06 25.54 -18.98
C VAL A 13 4.93 26.15 -17.89
N GLU A 14 6.27 26.09 -18.03
CA GLU A 14 7.19 26.67 -17.04
C GLU A 14 7.06 28.19 -16.92
N ARG A 15 6.90 28.90 -18.04
CA ARG A 15 6.65 30.35 -18.02
C ARG A 15 5.36 30.70 -17.28
N LEU A 16 4.25 30.02 -17.62
CA LEU A 16 2.95 30.25 -16.99
C LEU A 16 3.00 29.89 -15.51
N ARG A 17 3.64 28.77 -15.16
CA ARG A 17 3.87 28.36 -13.76
C ARG A 17 4.60 29.43 -12.96
N ALA A 18 5.67 30.01 -13.50
CA ALA A 18 6.43 31.07 -12.83
C ALA A 18 5.58 32.33 -12.59
N GLN A 19 4.74 32.72 -13.57
CA GLN A 19 3.82 33.86 -13.44
C GLN A 19 2.77 33.62 -12.35
N VAL A 20 2.16 32.44 -12.33
CA VAL A 20 1.13 32.08 -11.31
C VAL A 20 1.75 31.97 -9.92
N LEU A 21 2.97 31.40 -9.79
CA LEU A 21 3.71 31.37 -8.52
C LEU A 21 4.01 32.79 -7.98
N GLY A 22 4.38 33.72 -8.88
CA GLY A 22 4.59 35.12 -8.54
C GLY A 22 3.31 35.73 -7.97
N ALA A 23 2.18 35.59 -8.66
CA ALA A 23 0.87 36.11 -8.22
C ALA A 23 0.38 35.48 -6.91
N LEU A 24 0.58 34.16 -6.71
CA LEU A 24 0.27 33.50 -5.45
C LEU A 24 1.10 34.06 -4.29
N SER A 25 2.42 34.26 -4.52
CA SER A 25 3.33 34.79 -3.50
C SER A 25 2.98 36.24 -3.12
N GLU A 26 2.62 37.07 -4.09
CA GLU A 26 2.16 38.44 -3.85
C GLU A 26 0.86 38.44 -3.03
N ARG A 27 -0.08 37.58 -3.37
CA ARG A 27 -1.33 37.45 -2.62
C ARG A 27 -1.09 36.99 -1.19
N GLN A 28 -0.26 36.00 -0.95
CA GLN A 28 0.09 35.52 0.39
C GLN A 28 0.75 36.63 1.23
N ARG A 29 1.65 37.42 0.64
CA ARG A 29 2.24 38.60 1.31
C ARG A 29 1.21 39.64 1.68
N ALA A 30 0.28 39.96 0.76
CA ALA A 30 -0.79 40.92 1.02
C ALA A 30 -1.73 40.45 2.13
N ASP A 31 -2.05 39.17 2.18
CA ASP A 31 -2.86 38.58 3.26
C ASP A 31 -2.15 38.63 4.60
N GLN A 32 -0.83 38.34 4.65
CA GLN A 32 -0.01 38.49 5.86
C GLN A 32 0.03 39.91 6.36
N ILE A 33 0.23 40.90 5.48
CA ILE A 33 0.25 42.33 5.85
C ILE A 33 -1.12 42.79 6.37
N SER A 34 -2.21 42.27 5.82
CA SER A 34 -3.58 42.60 6.23
C SER A 34 -4.08 41.78 7.43
N GLY A 35 -3.24 40.91 8.03
CA GLY A 35 -3.62 40.06 9.16
C GLY A 35 -4.58 38.93 8.81
N ARG A 36 -4.74 38.61 7.53
CA ARG A 36 -5.55 37.47 7.07
C ARG A 36 -4.73 36.20 7.13
N THR A 37 -5.38 35.11 7.47
CA THR A 37 -4.74 33.78 7.42
C THR A 37 -4.46 33.40 5.96
N PRO A 38 -3.23 33.01 5.58
CA PRO A 38 -2.93 32.53 4.23
C PRO A 38 -3.83 31.35 3.85
N LEU A 39 -4.33 31.36 2.63
CA LEU A 39 -5.12 30.25 2.08
C LEU A 39 -4.25 28.98 2.01
N ARG A 40 -4.86 27.84 2.30
CA ARG A 40 -4.22 26.51 2.21
C ARG A 40 -5.20 25.48 1.67
N GLY A 41 -4.64 24.39 1.11
CA GLY A 41 -5.43 23.26 0.64
C GLY A 41 -6.42 23.62 -0.48
N PRO A 42 -7.72 23.26 -0.37
CA PRO A 42 -8.71 23.48 -1.43
C PRO A 42 -8.89 24.94 -1.85
N ASP A 43 -8.84 25.87 -0.89
CA ASP A 43 -9.02 27.31 -1.17
C ASP A 43 -7.82 27.89 -1.92
N GLU A 44 -6.61 27.45 -1.59
CA GLU A 44 -5.39 27.82 -2.33
C GLU A 44 -5.42 27.25 -3.75
N GLN A 45 -5.89 26.02 -3.93
CA GLN A 45 -6.05 25.41 -5.24
C GLN A 45 -7.11 26.11 -6.10
N ALA A 46 -8.22 26.55 -5.48
CA ALA A 46 -9.25 27.32 -6.17
C ALA A 46 -8.71 28.67 -6.65
N LEU A 47 -7.98 29.39 -5.80
CA LEU A 47 -7.29 30.61 -6.18
C LEU A 47 -6.27 30.35 -7.31
N GLY A 48 -5.50 29.27 -7.22
CA GLY A 48 -4.54 28.87 -8.24
C GLY A 48 -5.21 28.67 -9.61
N ARG A 49 -6.35 27.98 -9.68
CA ARG A 49 -7.11 27.82 -10.93
C ARG A 49 -7.56 29.16 -11.51
N GLN A 50 -8.02 30.08 -10.67
CA GLN A 50 -8.41 31.41 -11.11
C GLN A 50 -7.20 32.17 -11.69
N LEU A 51 -6.06 32.17 -10.99
CA LEU A 51 -4.85 32.85 -11.46
C LEU A 51 -4.31 32.25 -12.76
N ILE A 52 -4.42 30.93 -12.95
CA ILE A 52 -4.04 30.28 -14.22
C ILE A 52 -4.94 30.81 -15.35
N ALA A 53 -6.26 30.88 -15.14
CA ALA A 53 -7.17 31.42 -16.14
C ALA A 53 -6.87 32.90 -16.47
N ASP A 54 -6.59 33.73 -15.45
CA ASP A 54 -6.25 35.14 -15.63
C ASP A 54 -4.95 35.30 -16.45
N VAL A 55 -3.93 34.48 -16.20
CA VAL A 55 -2.66 34.51 -16.95
C VAL A 55 -2.84 34.06 -18.40
N LEU A 56 -3.66 33.03 -18.65
CA LEU A 56 -3.97 32.57 -20.01
C LEU A 56 -4.75 33.63 -20.80
N ASP A 57 -5.69 34.32 -20.15
CA ASP A 57 -6.44 35.43 -20.73
C ASP A 57 -5.51 36.59 -21.17
N VAL A 58 -4.52 36.93 -20.34
CA VAL A 58 -3.52 37.95 -20.66
C VAL A 58 -2.67 37.46 -21.85
N ASP A 59 -2.19 36.22 -21.85
CA ASP A 59 -1.38 35.63 -22.93
C ASP A 59 -2.15 35.62 -24.27
N ALA A 60 -3.47 35.31 -24.22
CA ALA A 60 -4.33 35.36 -25.41
C ALA A 60 -4.50 36.79 -25.97
N ARG A 61 -4.70 37.81 -25.11
CA ARG A 61 -4.77 39.20 -25.52
C ARG A 61 -3.47 39.71 -26.12
N GLU A 62 -2.33 39.35 -25.52
CA GLU A 62 -1.01 39.70 -26.06
C GLU A 62 -0.74 39.03 -27.42
N ALA A 63 -1.18 37.76 -27.60
CA ALA A 63 -1.07 37.10 -28.90
C ALA A 63 -1.89 37.81 -29.96
N LEU A 64 -3.12 38.19 -29.68
CA LEU A 64 -3.98 38.97 -30.58
C LEU A 64 -3.37 40.33 -30.92
N ALA A 65 -2.87 41.06 -29.93
CA ALA A 65 -2.22 42.34 -30.14
C ALA A 65 -0.96 42.26 -31.01
N ALA A 66 -0.27 41.13 -30.92
CA ALA A 66 0.91 40.83 -31.75
C ALA A 66 0.58 40.20 -33.13
N GLY A 67 -0.71 40.08 -33.47
CA GLY A 67 -1.13 39.46 -34.76
C GLY A 67 -0.92 37.96 -34.83
N ARG A 68 -0.74 37.28 -33.71
CA ARG A 68 -0.61 35.81 -33.59
C ARG A 68 -2.00 35.18 -33.40
N SER A 69 -2.15 33.92 -33.83
CA SER A 69 -3.37 33.15 -33.56
C SER A 69 -3.50 32.84 -32.11
N VAL A 70 -4.72 32.89 -31.57
CA VAL A 70 -5.05 32.41 -30.23
C VAL A 70 -5.11 30.88 -30.26
N ARG A 71 -4.72 30.26 -29.16
CA ARG A 71 -4.80 28.81 -28.98
C ARG A 71 -6.27 28.34 -29.02
N PRO A 72 -6.54 27.15 -29.52
CA PRO A 72 -7.84 26.51 -29.39
C PRO A 72 -8.18 26.27 -27.91
N PRO A 73 -9.47 26.27 -27.53
CA PRO A 73 -9.90 26.04 -26.14
C PRO A 73 -9.37 24.73 -25.55
N GLU A 74 -9.26 23.66 -26.35
CA GLU A 74 -8.72 22.35 -25.93
C GLU A 74 -7.25 22.42 -25.52
N GLU A 75 -6.45 23.27 -26.17
CA GLU A 75 -5.05 23.52 -25.80
C GLU A 75 -4.95 24.35 -24.53
N ASP A 76 -5.83 25.34 -24.32
CA ASP A 76 -5.87 26.14 -23.11
C ASP A 76 -6.33 25.29 -21.89
N ASP A 77 -7.27 24.37 -22.07
CA ASP A 77 -7.67 23.41 -21.05
C ASP A 77 -6.51 22.47 -20.67
N ALA A 78 -5.78 21.95 -21.66
CA ALA A 78 -4.62 21.11 -21.45
C ALA A 78 -3.49 21.86 -20.71
N LEU A 79 -3.23 23.11 -21.09
CA LEU A 79 -2.24 23.98 -20.42
C LEU A 79 -2.68 24.31 -19.00
N THR A 80 -3.96 24.63 -18.79
CA THR A 80 -4.52 24.87 -17.44
C THR A 80 -4.25 23.68 -16.55
N GLN A 81 -4.55 22.47 -17.02
CA GLN A 81 -4.33 21.26 -16.24
C GLN A 81 -2.83 21.00 -16.02
N ALA A 82 -1.98 21.19 -17.02
CA ALA A 82 -0.54 20.98 -16.89
C ALA A 82 0.10 21.95 -15.87
N VAL A 83 -0.27 23.24 -15.92
CA VAL A 83 0.20 24.26 -14.97
C VAL A 83 -0.34 23.96 -13.56
N PHE A 84 -1.62 23.58 -13.44
CA PHE A 84 -2.21 23.20 -12.16
C PHE A 84 -1.50 21.98 -11.55
N ASP A 85 -1.23 20.95 -12.34
CA ASP A 85 -0.53 19.75 -11.88
C ASP A 85 0.92 20.06 -11.47
N ALA A 86 1.60 20.95 -12.18
CA ALA A 86 2.95 21.41 -11.84
C ALA A 86 2.98 22.25 -10.54
N LEU A 87 1.91 22.99 -10.24
CA LEU A 87 1.81 23.84 -9.05
C LEU A 87 1.31 23.09 -7.81
N PHE A 88 0.32 22.23 -7.96
CA PHE A 88 -0.44 21.67 -6.84
C PHE A 88 -0.41 20.14 -6.74
N ARG A 89 0.11 19.47 -7.75
CA ARG A 89 0.19 18.01 -7.83
C ARG A 89 1.62 17.55 -8.12
N LEU A 90 1.77 16.50 -8.89
CA LEU A 90 3.07 15.89 -9.23
C LEU A 90 3.50 16.16 -10.68
N GLY A 91 3.10 17.31 -11.25
CA GLY A 91 3.48 17.69 -12.59
C GLY A 91 3.13 16.61 -13.63
N ARG A 92 4.08 16.28 -14.51
CA ARG A 92 3.87 15.28 -15.58
C ARG A 92 3.60 13.87 -15.06
N LEU A 93 4.05 13.53 -13.84
CA LEU A 93 3.73 12.25 -13.18
C LEU A 93 2.23 12.10 -12.93
N GLN A 94 1.49 13.21 -12.80
CA GLN A 94 0.08 13.16 -12.46
C GLN A 94 -0.74 12.40 -13.52
N ARG A 95 -0.43 12.54 -14.80
CA ARG A 95 -1.11 11.81 -15.89
C ARG A 95 -0.97 10.30 -15.75
N LEU A 96 0.21 9.82 -15.31
CA LEU A 96 0.43 8.40 -15.06
C LEU A 96 -0.30 7.92 -13.79
N LEU A 97 -0.45 8.79 -12.80
CA LEU A 97 -1.19 8.50 -11.59
C LEU A 97 -2.71 8.54 -11.80
N ASP A 98 -3.20 9.33 -12.73
CA ASP A 98 -4.62 9.41 -13.06
C ASP A 98 -5.08 8.21 -13.93
N ASP A 99 -4.16 7.49 -14.58
CA ASP A 99 -4.47 6.27 -15.34
C ASP A 99 -4.68 5.06 -14.40
N PRO A 100 -5.92 4.54 -14.27
CA PRO A 100 -6.22 3.45 -13.35
C PRO A 100 -5.58 2.10 -13.74
N SER A 101 -5.09 1.97 -14.96
CA SER A 101 -4.41 0.76 -15.43
C SER A 101 -2.95 0.68 -15.01
N VAL A 102 -2.34 1.81 -14.60
CA VAL A 102 -0.95 1.87 -14.12
C VAL A 102 -0.82 1.25 -12.74
N GLU A 103 0.11 0.32 -12.57
CA GLU A 103 0.41 -0.37 -11.30
C GLU A 103 1.71 0.14 -10.67
N ASN A 104 2.77 0.32 -11.48
CA ASN A 104 4.05 0.84 -11.00
C ASN A 104 4.63 1.84 -12.00
N ILE A 105 5.28 2.87 -11.47
CA ILE A 105 6.06 3.84 -12.23
C ILE A 105 7.48 3.81 -11.68
N ASN A 106 8.49 3.58 -12.54
CA ASN A 106 9.89 3.57 -12.17
C ASN A 106 10.65 4.54 -13.07
N ALA A 107 11.32 5.52 -12.47
CA ALA A 107 12.16 6.48 -13.17
C ALA A 107 13.63 6.33 -12.74
N ASN A 108 14.52 6.19 -13.71
CA ASN A 108 15.97 6.19 -13.55
C ASN A 108 16.50 7.49 -14.17
N GLY A 109 16.41 8.59 -13.44
CA GLY A 109 16.52 9.94 -13.95
C GLY A 109 15.21 10.44 -14.56
N ALA A 110 15.21 11.68 -15.04
CA ALA A 110 14.01 12.38 -15.52
C ALA A 110 13.39 11.77 -16.78
N ASP A 111 14.21 11.15 -17.63
CA ASP A 111 13.86 10.72 -19.00
C ASP A 111 13.76 9.21 -19.20
N GLN A 112 14.23 8.40 -18.26
CA GLN A 112 14.14 6.94 -18.35
C GLN A 112 13.01 6.41 -17.46
N VAL A 113 11.78 6.59 -17.92
CA VAL A 113 10.57 6.27 -17.16
C VAL A 113 9.92 5.01 -17.73
N TRP A 114 9.72 4.03 -16.85
CA TRP A 114 9.08 2.75 -17.15
C TRP A 114 7.78 2.62 -16.36
N VAL A 115 6.74 2.24 -17.05
CA VAL A 115 5.43 1.98 -16.48
C VAL A 115 5.12 0.50 -16.60
N ARG A 116 4.62 -0.07 -15.50
CA ARG A 116 4.02 -1.40 -15.49
C ARG A 116 2.53 -1.25 -15.31
N TYR A 117 1.79 -1.86 -16.22
CA TYR A 117 0.33 -1.90 -16.20
C TYR A 117 -0.20 -3.14 -15.48
N ALA A 118 -1.45 -3.10 -15.14
CA ALA A 118 -2.19 -4.14 -14.44
C ALA A 118 -2.27 -5.48 -15.18
N ASP A 119 -2.22 -5.46 -16.50
CA ASP A 119 -2.17 -6.62 -17.38
C ASP A 119 -0.77 -7.27 -17.47
N GLY A 120 0.22 -6.70 -16.75
CA GLY A 120 1.61 -7.14 -16.76
C GLY A 120 2.47 -6.50 -17.84
N ARG A 121 1.90 -5.76 -18.79
CA ARG A 121 2.61 -5.03 -19.84
C ARG A 121 3.55 -4.00 -19.22
N ARG A 122 4.72 -3.83 -19.83
CA ARG A 122 5.73 -2.82 -19.44
C ARG A 122 6.09 -1.98 -20.62
N GLU A 123 6.06 -0.67 -20.43
CA GLU A 123 6.37 0.28 -21.49
C GLU A 123 7.28 1.39 -20.97
N ARG A 124 8.13 1.89 -21.84
CA ARG A 124 8.83 3.15 -21.59
C ARG A 124 7.89 4.28 -21.97
N THR A 125 7.80 5.29 -21.11
CA THR A 125 6.97 6.47 -21.33
C THR A 125 7.83 7.73 -21.50
N ASP A 126 7.16 8.84 -21.71
CA ASP A 126 7.77 10.16 -21.86
C ASP A 126 8.49 10.60 -20.58
N PRO A 127 9.46 11.54 -20.69
CA PRO A 127 10.10 12.15 -19.54
C PRO A 127 9.10 12.79 -18.57
N ILE A 128 9.34 12.60 -17.27
CA ILE A 128 8.50 13.15 -16.19
C ILE A 128 9.00 14.48 -15.64
N ALA A 129 10.22 14.87 -16.01
CA ALA A 129 10.83 16.17 -15.72
C ALA A 129 11.77 16.53 -16.87
N ALA A 130 12.15 17.81 -17.00
CA ALA A 130 13.07 18.26 -18.04
C ALA A 130 14.53 17.92 -17.71
N SER A 131 14.87 17.79 -16.42
CA SER A 131 16.19 17.41 -15.93
C SER A 131 16.12 16.60 -14.65
N ASP A 132 17.25 16.02 -14.25
CA ASP A 132 17.38 15.29 -12.99
C ASP A 132 17.22 16.22 -11.78
N GLU A 133 17.65 17.47 -11.89
CA GLU A 133 17.45 18.49 -10.86
C GLU A 133 15.96 18.81 -10.68
N GLU A 134 15.22 18.94 -11.77
CA GLU A 134 13.78 19.17 -11.72
C GLU A 134 13.04 17.96 -11.09
N LEU A 135 13.48 16.73 -11.40
CA LEU A 135 12.95 15.53 -10.74
C LEU A 135 13.18 15.56 -9.23
N ILE A 136 14.38 15.97 -8.78
CA ILE A 136 14.68 16.13 -7.35
C ILE A 136 13.77 17.18 -6.72
N GLU A 137 13.58 18.34 -7.37
CA GLU A 137 12.70 19.40 -6.88
C GLU A 137 11.22 18.96 -6.83
N LEU A 138 10.76 18.19 -7.81
CA LEU A 138 9.42 17.61 -7.80
C LEU A 138 9.20 16.73 -6.56
N VAL A 139 10.17 15.88 -6.23
CA VAL A 139 10.14 15.02 -5.03
C VAL A 139 10.17 15.86 -3.75
N ARG A 140 11.02 16.90 -3.67
CA ARG A 140 11.08 17.82 -2.53
C ARG A 140 9.76 18.55 -2.31
N ASN A 141 9.16 19.06 -3.38
CA ASN A 141 7.88 19.75 -3.34
C ASN A 141 6.76 18.82 -2.87
N ALA A 142 6.77 17.55 -3.34
CA ALA A 142 5.83 16.54 -2.86
C ALA A 142 6.02 16.30 -1.35
N ALA A 143 7.26 16.18 -0.87
CA ALA A 143 7.57 16.00 0.55
C ALA A 143 7.06 17.16 1.40
N ALA A 144 7.31 18.40 0.96
CA ALA A 144 6.90 19.61 1.69
C ALA A 144 5.37 19.74 1.80
N ARG A 145 4.62 19.28 0.78
CA ARG A 145 3.15 19.39 0.74
C ARG A 145 2.44 18.25 1.44
N LEU A 146 2.95 17.03 1.29
CA LEU A 146 2.27 15.80 1.72
C LEU A 146 2.85 15.23 3.01
N GLY A 147 4.04 15.70 3.43
CA GLY A 147 4.73 15.20 4.60
C GLY A 147 4.10 15.66 5.91
N ILE A 148 3.82 14.72 6.80
CA ILE A 148 3.55 15.00 8.20
C ILE A 148 4.92 15.12 8.90
N GLY A 149 5.43 16.35 9.06
CA GLY A 149 6.74 16.65 9.64
C GLY A 149 7.81 17.05 8.62
N GLU A 150 9.01 17.40 9.10
CA GLU A 150 10.18 17.75 8.26
C GLU A 150 10.74 16.51 7.56
N ARG A 151 10.21 16.17 6.39
CA ARG A 151 10.79 15.13 5.52
C ARG A 151 11.76 15.80 4.56
N ARG A 152 13.06 15.59 4.77
CA ARG A 152 14.14 16.13 3.94
C ARG A 152 14.48 15.17 2.80
N PHE A 153 14.84 15.74 1.65
CA PHE A 153 15.40 15.00 0.52
C PHE A 153 16.58 15.81 -0.03
N ASP A 154 17.77 15.53 0.53
CA ASP A 154 19.01 16.23 0.23
C ASP A 154 20.22 15.28 0.41
N LEU A 155 21.44 15.81 0.31
CA LEU A 155 22.67 15.01 0.45
C LEU A 155 22.79 14.35 1.84
N GLY A 156 22.26 14.97 2.88
CA GLY A 156 22.25 14.41 4.23
C GLY A 156 21.13 13.38 4.47
N SER A 157 20.06 13.48 3.69
CA SER A 157 18.93 12.51 3.69
C SER A 157 18.63 12.10 2.24
N PRO A 158 19.45 11.20 1.65
CA PRO A 158 19.40 10.92 0.21
C PRO A 158 18.24 10.02 -0.21
N ARG A 159 17.34 9.65 0.70
CA ARG A 159 16.15 8.83 0.45
C ARG A 159 14.90 9.50 0.99
N LEU A 160 13.78 9.21 0.35
CA LEU A 160 12.47 9.68 0.77
C LEU A 160 11.41 8.62 0.49
N SER A 161 10.55 8.37 1.47
CA SER A 161 9.33 7.57 1.31
C SER A 161 8.12 8.44 1.64
N LEU A 162 7.13 8.48 0.76
CA LEU A 162 5.89 9.26 0.92
C LEU A 162 4.68 8.42 0.54
N GLN A 163 3.58 8.63 1.23
CA GLN A 163 2.27 8.23 0.73
C GLN A 163 1.65 9.40 -0.04
N LEU A 164 1.20 9.13 -1.27
CA LEU A 164 0.49 10.10 -2.10
C LEU A 164 -0.99 10.15 -1.70
N PRO A 165 -1.73 11.22 -2.07
CA PRO A 165 -3.15 11.39 -1.69
C PRO A 165 -4.06 10.26 -2.19
N ASP A 166 -3.72 9.61 -3.32
CA ASP A 166 -4.41 8.45 -3.86
C ASP A 166 -4.09 7.14 -3.12
N GLY A 167 -3.23 7.20 -2.08
CA GLY A 167 -2.75 6.04 -1.34
C GLY A 167 -1.53 5.35 -1.95
N SER A 168 -1.04 5.79 -3.11
CA SER A 168 0.17 5.25 -3.73
C SER A 168 1.39 5.53 -2.87
N ARG A 169 2.36 4.60 -2.88
CA ARG A 169 3.64 4.78 -2.20
C ARG A 169 4.70 5.26 -3.17
N LEU A 170 5.27 6.42 -2.90
CA LEU A 170 6.43 6.97 -3.59
C LEU A 170 7.69 6.69 -2.77
N PHE A 171 8.71 6.13 -3.40
CA PHE A 171 10.06 6.01 -2.86
C PHE A 171 11.06 6.64 -3.84
N ALA A 172 11.92 7.51 -3.33
CA ALA A 172 12.93 8.18 -4.13
C ALA A 172 14.32 8.12 -3.47
N VAL A 173 15.37 8.08 -4.28
CA VAL A 173 16.77 8.18 -3.86
C VAL A 173 17.53 9.14 -4.75
N MET A 174 18.51 9.85 -4.16
CA MET A 174 19.46 10.72 -4.84
C MET A 174 20.86 10.53 -4.26
N ALA A 175 21.88 10.92 -4.99
CA ALA A 175 23.30 10.93 -4.52
C ALA A 175 23.90 9.57 -4.11
N VAL A 176 23.13 8.49 -4.07
CA VAL A 176 23.56 7.10 -3.83
C VAL A 176 23.48 6.24 -5.08
N ALA A 177 22.97 6.80 -6.17
CA ALA A 177 22.94 6.22 -7.51
C ALA A 177 23.51 7.25 -8.49
N ALA A 178 23.87 6.80 -9.70
CA ALA A 178 24.42 7.69 -10.74
C ALA A 178 23.45 8.82 -11.12
N ARG A 179 22.15 8.56 -11.03
CA ARG A 179 21.07 9.52 -11.28
C ARG A 179 20.00 9.37 -10.19
N PRO A 180 19.17 10.40 -9.94
CA PRO A 180 18.05 10.25 -9.02
C PRO A 180 17.11 9.15 -9.51
N CYS A 181 16.63 8.31 -8.61
CA CYS A 181 15.69 7.23 -8.92
C CYS A 181 14.39 7.45 -8.16
N LEU A 182 13.28 7.17 -8.83
CA LEU A 182 11.93 7.25 -8.29
C LEU A 182 11.19 5.96 -8.58
N SER A 183 10.49 5.43 -7.58
CA SER A 183 9.55 4.32 -7.75
C SER A 183 8.22 4.68 -7.11
N ILE A 184 7.12 4.56 -7.86
CA ILE A 184 5.76 4.72 -7.34
C ILE A 184 5.05 3.39 -7.52
N ARG A 185 4.50 2.88 -6.41
CA ARG A 185 3.66 1.69 -6.39
C ARG A 185 2.25 2.08 -6.03
N ARG A 186 1.30 1.78 -6.93
CA ARG A 186 -0.11 2.05 -6.72
C ARG A 186 -0.81 0.87 -6.05
N HIS A 187 -1.70 1.21 -5.12
CA HIS A 187 -2.59 0.23 -4.50
C HIS A 187 -3.91 0.21 -5.26
N ARG A 188 -4.05 -0.76 -6.19
CA ARG A 188 -5.20 -0.89 -7.09
C ARG A 188 -6.52 -1.16 -6.39
N TYR A 189 -6.46 -1.89 -5.30
CA TYR A 189 -7.63 -2.38 -4.60
C TYR A 189 -7.65 -1.83 -3.18
N MET A 190 -8.05 -0.57 -3.04
CA MET A 190 -8.20 0.03 -1.71
C MET A 190 -9.43 -0.53 -0.98
N LYS A 191 -10.52 -0.79 -1.70
CA LYS A 191 -11.71 -1.47 -1.18
C LYS A 191 -11.85 -2.81 -1.89
N VAL A 192 -11.59 -3.91 -1.20
CA VAL A 192 -11.68 -5.28 -1.70
C VAL A 192 -12.35 -6.14 -0.64
N THR A 193 -13.30 -6.95 -1.08
CA THR A 193 -14.03 -7.91 -0.23
C THR A 193 -13.55 -9.34 -0.54
N PRO A 194 -13.80 -10.32 0.35
CA PRO A 194 -13.52 -11.73 0.02
C PRO A 194 -14.29 -12.22 -1.21
N ASP A 195 -15.50 -11.68 -1.48
CA ASP A 195 -16.28 -12.02 -2.66
C ASP A 195 -15.63 -11.52 -3.96
N ASP A 196 -15.00 -10.34 -3.93
CA ASP A 196 -14.18 -9.87 -5.05
C ASP A 196 -13.03 -10.83 -5.33
N LEU A 197 -12.40 -11.37 -4.28
CA LEU A 197 -11.31 -12.35 -4.42
C LEU A 197 -11.79 -13.69 -4.98
N VAL A 198 -13.02 -14.09 -4.73
CA VAL A 198 -13.66 -15.24 -5.42
C VAL A 198 -13.82 -14.94 -6.89
N GLY A 199 -14.37 -13.79 -7.26
CA GLY A 199 -14.51 -13.35 -8.65
C GLY A 199 -13.18 -13.26 -9.41
N MET A 200 -12.08 -12.95 -8.69
CA MET A 200 -10.73 -12.92 -9.26
C MET A 200 -10.05 -14.30 -9.32
N GLY A 201 -10.66 -15.34 -8.77
CA GLY A 201 -10.06 -16.69 -8.68
C GLY A 201 -8.91 -16.79 -7.65
N THR A 202 -8.83 -15.86 -6.71
CA THR A 202 -7.86 -15.91 -5.60
C THR A 202 -8.33 -16.85 -4.49
N LEU A 203 -9.62 -16.89 -4.23
CA LEU A 203 -10.32 -17.79 -3.32
C LEU A 203 -11.37 -18.60 -4.10
N ASP A 204 -11.70 -19.79 -3.60
CA ASP A 204 -12.97 -20.44 -3.91
C ASP A 204 -14.00 -20.18 -2.82
N VAL A 205 -15.22 -20.68 -2.99
CA VAL A 205 -16.31 -20.48 -2.02
C VAL A 205 -15.98 -21.06 -0.65
N ALA A 206 -15.33 -22.22 -0.58
CA ALA A 206 -14.95 -22.84 0.70
C ALA A 206 -13.91 -22.02 1.45
N LEU A 207 -12.88 -21.53 0.75
CA LEU A 207 -11.86 -20.65 1.32
C LEU A 207 -12.44 -19.30 1.75
N ARG A 208 -13.38 -18.76 0.96
CA ARG A 208 -14.07 -17.51 1.31
C ARG A 208 -14.84 -17.66 2.64
N GLU A 209 -15.62 -18.73 2.79
CA GLU A 209 -16.37 -19.00 4.00
C GLU A 209 -15.44 -19.33 5.19
N LEU A 210 -14.35 -20.05 4.94
CA LEU A 210 -13.33 -20.27 5.99
C LEU A 210 -12.74 -18.95 6.45
N VAL A 211 -12.27 -18.07 5.56
CA VAL A 211 -11.68 -16.78 5.92
C VAL A 211 -12.68 -15.94 6.72
N ARG A 212 -13.94 -15.87 6.28
CA ARG A 212 -15.01 -15.18 7.02
C ARG A 212 -15.17 -15.76 8.45
N SER A 213 -15.28 -17.07 8.56
CA SER A 213 -15.49 -17.73 9.85
C SER A 213 -14.28 -17.57 10.78
N LEU A 214 -13.05 -17.57 10.25
CA LEU A 214 -11.86 -17.26 11.03
C LEU A 214 -11.90 -15.84 11.61
N MET A 215 -12.38 -14.86 10.86
CA MET A 215 -12.52 -13.49 11.35
C MET A 215 -13.60 -13.39 12.44
N LEU A 216 -14.76 -14.03 12.23
CA LEU A 216 -15.87 -14.02 13.20
C LEU A 216 -15.53 -14.79 14.48
N ALA A 217 -14.83 -15.93 14.37
CA ALA A 217 -14.37 -16.73 15.51
C ALA A 217 -13.07 -16.18 16.15
N ARG A 218 -12.64 -14.97 15.77
CA ARG A 218 -11.44 -14.28 16.31
C ARG A 218 -10.17 -15.13 16.25
N LYS A 219 -9.96 -15.87 15.15
CA LYS A 219 -8.74 -16.65 14.96
C LYS A 219 -7.60 -15.77 14.46
N SER A 220 -6.45 -15.81 15.15
CA SER A 220 -5.25 -15.10 14.72
C SER A 220 -4.65 -15.75 13.47
N VAL A 221 -4.41 -14.95 12.43
CA VAL A 221 -4.03 -15.44 11.09
C VAL A 221 -2.74 -14.78 10.59
N ILE A 222 -1.80 -15.61 10.14
CA ILE A 222 -0.62 -15.17 9.37
C ILE A 222 -0.87 -15.45 7.89
N ILE A 223 -0.84 -14.40 7.07
CA ILE A 223 -0.95 -14.50 5.62
C ILE A 223 0.44 -14.42 5.02
N CYS A 224 0.88 -15.48 4.34
CA CYS A 224 2.25 -15.55 3.80
C CYS A 224 2.28 -15.82 2.29
N GLY A 225 3.41 -15.54 1.67
CA GLY A 225 3.63 -15.72 0.23
C GLY A 225 4.77 -14.88 -0.30
N GLY A 226 5.10 -15.05 -1.58
CA GLY A 226 6.13 -14.27 -2.28
C GLY A 226 5.82 -12.77 -2.40
N THR A 227 6.79 -12.03 -2.94
CA THR A 227 6.58 -10.61 -3.29
C THR A 227 5.53 -10.49 -4.40
N GLY A 228 4.55 -9.60 -4.21
CA GLY A 228 3.48 -9.41 -5.19
C GLY A 228 2.39 -10.50 -5.21
N ALA A 229 2.43 -11.49 -4.30
CA ALA A 229 1.44 -12.58 -4.24
C ALA A 229 0.02 -12.14 -3.82
N GLY A 230 -0.16 -10.90 -3.34
CA GLY A 230 -1.48 -10.39 -2.94
C GLY A 230 -1.78 -10.50 -1.44
N LYS A 231 -0.76 -10.69 -0.59
CA LYS A 231 -0.91 -10.82 0.87
C LYS A 231 -1.69 -9.66 1.50
N THR A 232 -1.28 -8.43 1.24
CA THR A 232 -1.95 -7.21 1.75
C THR A 232 -3.38 -7.10 1.23
N THR A 233 -3.63 -7.55 0.00
CA THR A 233 -4.98 -7.56 -0.59
C THR A 233 -5.89 -8.57 0.13
N LEU A 234 -5.40 -9.79 0.38
CA LEU A 234 -6.15 -10.79 1.15
C LEU A 234 -6.38 -10.33 2.60
N LEU A 235 -5.38 -9.71 3.23
CA LEU A 235 -5.52 -9.18 4.58
C LEU A 235 -6.61 -8.11 4.67
N ARG A 236 -6.64 -7.16 3.71
CA ARG A 236 -7.73 -6.17 3.63
C ARG A 236 -9.09 -6.81 3.41
N ALA A 237 -9.17 -7.77 2.50
CA ALA A 237 -10.42 -8.48 2.23
C ALA A 237 -10.91 -9.21 3.46
N ALA A 238 -10.03 -9.94 4.16
CA ALA A 238 -10.37 -10.61 5.41
C ALA A 238 -10.84 -9.61 6.48
N ALA A 239 -10.19 -8.46 6.59
CA ALA A 239 -10.58 -7.42 7.53
C ALA A 239 -12.01 -6.91 7.30
N ALA A 240 -12.53 -6.94 6.06
CA ALA A 240 -13.90 -6.53 5.78
C ALA A 240 -14.99 -7.41 6.46
N ASP A 241 -14.64 -8.63 6.87
CA ASP A 241 -15.52 -9.54 7.62
C ASP A 241 -15.39 -9.34 9.15
N ILE A 242 -14.52 -8.45 9.63
CA ILE A 242 -14.42 -8.12 11.06
C ILE A 242 -15.64 -7.30 11.47
N PRO A 243 -16.29 -7.65 12.59
CA PRO A 243 -17.44 -6.89 13.09
C PRO A 243 -17.14 -5.40 13.28
N PRO A 244 -18.02 -4.48 12.85
CA PRO A 244 -17.74 -3.04 12.86
C PRO A 244 -17.61 -2.41 14.26
N TRP A 245 -18.03 -3.11 15.31
CA TRP A 245 -17.87 -2.64 16.69
C TRP A 245 -16.51 -2.98 17.30
N GLU A 246 -15.66 -3.75 16.60
CA GLU A 246 -14.32 -4.07 17.07
C GLU A 246 -13.35 -2.95 16.76
N ARG A 247 -12.52 -2.59 17.75
CA ARG A 247 -11.46 -1.60 17.60
C ARG A 247 -10.24 -2.21 16.94
N LEU A 248 -9.87 -1.67 15.79
CA LEU A 248 -8.71 -2.11 15.01
C LEU A 248 -7.54 -1.14 15.18
N VAL A 249 -6.35 -1.65 15.47
CA VAL A 249 -5.12 -0.88 15.40
C VAL A 249 -4.21 -1.51 14.35
N THR A 250 -3.99 -0.81 13.23
CA THR A 250 -3.07 -1.25 12.18
C THR A 250 -1.69 -0.66 12.40
N ILE A 251 -0.65 -1.42 12.05
CA ILE A 251 0.76 -1.07 12.24
C ILE A 251 1.49 -1.38 10.95
N GLU A 252 2.14 -0.38 10.37
CA GLU A 252 2.78 -0.49 9.07
C GLU A 252 4.07 0.32 9.02
N ASP A 253 4.99 -0.12 8.19
CA ASP A 253 6.20 0.64 7.85
C ASP A 253 5.88 1.85 6.97
N SER A 254 4.89 1.70 6.11
CA SER A 254 4.22 2.75 5.34
C SER A 254 2.76 2.39 5.22
N LEU A 255 1.87 3.34 5.41
CA LEU A 255 0.43 3.10 5.38
C LEU A 255 -0.02 2.58 4.01
N GLU A 256 -0.37 1.31 3.97
CA GLU A 256 -0.86 0.59 2.79
C GLU A 256 -2.28 0.04 3.01
N LEU A 257 -2.61 -0.41 4.22
CA LEU A 257 -3.87 -1.06 4.54
C LEU A 257 -5.07 -0.14 4.37
N GLY A 258 -5.00 1.07 4.92
CA GLY A 258 -6.03 2.09 4.78
C GLY A 258 -7.40 1.68 5.34
N LEU A 259 -7.46 0.83 6.38
CA LEU A 259 -8.73 0.41 7.00
C LEU A 259 -9.45 1.59 7.66
N ASP A 260 -8.71 2.54 8.21
CA ASP A 260 -9.18 3.78 8.81
C ASP A 260 -9.88 4.74 7.80
N ARG A 261 -9.70 4.51 6.49
CA ARG A 261 -10.33 5.29 5.43
C ARG A 261 -11.75 4.84 5.07
N TYR A 262 -12.20 3.75 5.67
CA TYR A 262 -13.52 3.16 5.45
C TYR A 262 -14.33 3.08 6.74
N PRO A 263 -14.76 4.24 7.30
CA PRO A 263 -15.50 4.27 8.55
C PRO A 263 -16.84 3.52 8.51
N ASP A 264 -17.38 3.29 7.31
CA ASP A 264 -18.58 2.46 7.14
C ASP A 264 -18.33 0.98 7.46
N LEU A 265 -17.10 0.49 7.25
CA LEU A 265 -16.68 -0.89 7.55
C LEU A 265 -15.98 -0.96 8.92
N HIS A 266 -15.15 0.01 9.22
CA HIS A 266 -14.29 0.05 10.40
C HIS A 266 -14.39 1.41 11.11
N PRO A 267 -15.49 1.69 11.81
CA PRO A 267 -15.73 3.00 12.44
C PRO A 267 -14.72 3.33 13.54
N ASP A 268 -14.11 2.32 14.17
CA ASP A 268 -13.09 2.49 15.21
C ASP A 268 -11.77 1.84 14.77
N ALA A 269 -11.12 2.44 13.77
CA ALA A 269 -9.82 2.02 13.26
C ALA A 269 -8.77 3.12 13.43
N VAL A 270 -7.58 2.73 13.90
CA VAL A 270 -6.40 3.60 14.03
C VAL A 270 -5.25 3.03 13.24
N ALA A 271 -4.65 3.83 12.38
CA ALA A 271 -3.48 3.45 11.60
C ALA A 271 -2.21 4.09 12.18
N LEU A 272 -1.22 3.27 12.52
CA LEU A 272 0.09 3.67 13.03
C LEU A 272 1.16 3.40 11.97
N GLU A 273 1.99 4.40 11.68
CA GLU A 273 3.09 4.31 10.73
C GLU A 273 4.44 4.40 11.47
N ALA A 274 5.38 3.51 11.13
CA ALA A 274 6.74 3.58 11.61
C ALA A 274 7.41 4.87 11.12
N ARG A 275 8.34 5.38 11.90
CA ARG A 275 9.07 6.58 11.55
C ARG A 275 10.56 6.33 11.61
N GLU A 276 11.26 6.65 10.54
CA GLU A 276 12.71 6.62 10.53
C GLU A 276 13.30 7.74 11.40
N PRO A 277 14.44 7.50 12.06
CA PRO A 277 15.14 8.53 12.82
C PRO A 277 15.59 9.66 11.87
N ASN A 278 15.74 10.88 12.45
CA ASN A 278 16.32 12.00 11.74
C ASN A 278 17.86 11.82 11.54
N LEU A 279 18.54 12.83 10.99
CA LEU A 279 19.97 12.78 10.72
C LEU A 279 20.83 12.64 11.99
N GLU A 280 20.30 13.04 13.13
CA GLU A 280 20.95 12.96 14.45
C GLU A 280 20.68 11.59 15.11
N GLY A 281 19.92 10.72 14.47
CA GLY A 281 19.50 9.42 15.00
C GLY A 281 18.30 9.48 15.95
N GLU A 282 17.65 10.64 16.07
CA GLU A 282 16.57 10.90 17.01
C GLU A 282 15.17 10.75 16.36
N GLY A 283 14.18 10.45 17.18
CA GLY A 283 12.76 10.46 16.78
C GLY A 283 12.33 9.27 15.91
N GLY A 284 13.17 8.24 15.76
CA GLY A 284 12.77 6.97 15.14
C GLY A 284 11.72 6.26 15.99
N ILE A 285 10.76 5.58 15.32
CA ILE A 285 9.73 4.75 15.97
C ILE A 285 9.64 3.46 15.15
N SER A 286 10.06 2.35 15.76
CA SER A 286 10.08 1.03 15.12
C SER A 286 8.69 0.38 15.12
N LEU A 287 8.50 -0.61 14.22
CA LEU A 287 7.29 -1.43 14.22
C LEU A 287 7.08 -2.15 15.58
N ALA A 288 8.17 -2.60 16.20
CA ALA A 288 8.11 -3.27 17.52
C ALA A 288 7.59 -2.32 18.62
N GLU A 289 8.02 -1.06 18.61
CA GLU A 289 7.49 -0.04 19.52
C GLU A 289 6.02 0.24 19.26
N LEU A 290 5.62 0.37 17.99
CA LEU A 290 4.22 0.61 17.63
C LEU A 290 3.31 -0.54 18.06
N VAL A 291 3.75 -1.80 17.98
CA VAL A 291 2.99 -2.95 18.52
C VAL A 291 2.80 -2.80 20.03
N ARG A 292 3.85 -2.44 20.76
CA ARG A 292 3.75 -2.21 22.23
C ARG A 292 2.83 -1.03 22.57
N TRP A 293 2.82 0.02 21.75
CA TRP A 293 1.91 1.17 21.94
C TRP A 293 0.47 0.83 21.59
N ALA A 294 0.26 0.03 20.53
CA ALA A 294 -1.06 -0.43 20.13
C ALA A 294 -1.80 -1.10 21.27
N LEU A 295 -1.14 -1.95 22.06
CA LEU A 295 -1.73 -2.62 23.21
C LEU A 295 -2.25 -1.65 24.30
N ARG A 296 -1.77 -0.38 24.30
CA ARG A 296 -2.26 0.67 25.21
C ARG A 296 -3.44 1.47 24.65
N LEU A 297 -3.79 1.22 23.40
CA LEU A 297 -4.92 1.87 22.72
C LEU A 297 -6.22 1.04 22.87
N ASN A 298 -6.24 0.03 23.73
CA ASN A 298 -7.35 -0.91 23.96
C ASN A 298 -7.85 -1.55 22.66
N PRO A 299 -6.99 -2.18 21.84
CA PRO A 299 -7.41 -2.80 20.60
C PRO A 299 -8.18 -4.09 20.86
N ASP A 300 -9.21 -4.35 20.07
CA ASP A 300 -9.76 -5.70 19.95
C ASP A 300 -8.88 -6.57 19.09
N ARG A 301 -8.27 -5.97 18.03
CA ARG A 301 -7.30 -6.64 17.15
C ARG A 301 -6.15 -5.72 16.78
N VAL A 302 -4.96 -6.32 16.70
CA VAL A 302 -3.76 -5.69 16.17
C VAL A 302 -3.46 -6.29 14.78
N ILE A 303 -3.32 -5.44 13.78
CA ILE A 303 -3.08 -5.85 12.39
C ILE A 303 -1.74 -5.28 11.94
N VAL A 304 -0.76 -6.16 11.70
CA VAL A 304 0.57 -5.75 11.19
C VAL A 304 0.61 -5.94 9.68
N GLY A 305 0.79 -4.85 8.94
CA GLY A 305 0.79 -4.86 7.47
C GLY A 305 1.81 -5.83 6.90
N GLU A 306 3.04 -5.83 7.43
CA GLU A 306 4.09 -6.79 7.10
C GLU A 306 5.03 -7.01 8.29
N ALA A 307 5.19 -8.26 8.69
CA ALA A 307 6.16 -8.69 9.70
C ALA A 307 7.44 -9.18 9.03
N ARG A 308 8.57 -8.53 9.32
CA ARG A 308 9.85 -8.77 8.64
C ARG A 308 11.09 -8.66 9.52
N GLY A 309 10.91 -8.46 10.83
CA GLY A 309 12.00 -8.26 11.77
C GLY A 309 11.61 -8.52 13.23
N GLU A 310 12.20 -7.74 14.11
CA GLU A 310 12.05 -7.88 15.58
C GLU A 310 10.62 -7.67 16.10
N GLU A 311 9.76 -6.99 15.34
CA GLU A 311 8.34 -6.77 15.66
C GLU A 311 7.55 -8.08 15.77
N VAL A 312 8.05 -9.16 15.13
CA VAL A 312 7.41 -10.50 15.20
C VAL A 312 7.23 -10.95 16.63
N LEU A 313 8.22 -10.75 17.49
CA LEU A 313 8.11 -11.17 18.89
C LEU A 313 7.06 -10.36 19.65
N ALA A 314 7.01 -9.03 19.43
CA ALA A 314 5.99 -8.17 20.02
C ALA A 314 4.58 -8.54 19.53
N LEU A 315 4.46 -8.85 18.24
CA LEU A 315 3.20 -9.28 17.62
C LEU A 315 2.71 -10.63 18.18
N LEU A 316 3.57 -11.63 18.27
CA LEU A 316 3.22 -12.94 18.84
C LEU A 316 2.76 -12.81 20.31
N ASN A 317 3.46 -11.97 21.08
CA ASN A 317 3.02 -11.67 22.45
C ASN A 317 1.65 -10.98 22.46
N ALA A 318 1.39 -10.01 21.57
CA ALA A 318 0.08 -9.39 21.47
C ALA A 318 -1.00 -10.43 21.14
N MET A 319 -0.80 -11.26 20.12
CA MET A 319 -1.74 -12.32 19.70
C MET A 319 -2.06 -13.33 20.80
N SER A 320 -1.12 -13.56 21.76
CA SER A 320 -1.31 -14.50 22.87
C SER A 320 -1.86 -13.89 24.16
N GLN A 321 -2.12 -12.58 24.21
CA GLN A 321 -2.46 -11.85 25.43
C GLN A 321 -3.86 -11.19 25.40
N GLY A 322 -4.79 -11.72 24.59
CA GLY A 322 -6.19 -11.27 24.58
C GLY A 322 -6.57 -10.37 23.37
N THR A 323 -5.69 -10.19 22.39
CA THR A 323 -6.04 -9.60 21.09
C THR A 323 -6.22 -10.69 20.02
N ASP A 324 -7.03 -11.71 20.37
CA ASP A 324 -7.37 -12.79 19.46
C ASP A 324 -8.04 -12.26 18.18
N GLY A 325 -7.75 -12.90 17.05
CA GLY A 325 -8.19 -12.43 15.74
C GLY A 325 -7.26 -11.40 15.10
N SER A 326 -6.09 -11.16 15.70
CA SER A 326 -5.04 -10.33 15.10
C SER A 326 -4.48 -10.96 13.83
N MET A 327 -3.98 -10.13 12.92
CA MET A 327 -3.47 -10.57 11.62
C MET A 327 -2.12 -9.94 11.28
N ALA A 328 -1.33 -10.68 10.48
CA ALA A 328 -0.15 -10.08 9.86
C ALA A 328 0.15 -10.72 8.51
N THR A 329 0.90 -10.00 7.67
CA THR A 329 1.50 -10.61 6.49
C THR A 329 2.98 -10.94 6.72
N LEU A 330 3.46 -11.95 6.01
CA LEU A 330 4.83 -12.45 6.13
C LEU A 330 5.35 -12.91 4.76
N HIS A 331 6.62 -12.65 4.45
CA HIS A 331 7.26 -13.26 3.30
C HIS A 331 7.72 -14.68 3.62
N ALA A 332 7.15 -15.67 2.93
CA ALA A 332 7.58 -17.08 3.01
C ALA A 332 7.37 -17.78 1.66
N SER A 333 8.09 -18.88 1.45
CA SER A 333 8.00 -19.71 0.23
C SER A 333 6.95 -20.82 0.32
N SER A 334 6.38 -21.06 1.49
CA SER A 334 5.31 -22.03 1.73
C SER A 334 4.61 -21.74 3.07
N SER A 335 3.43 -22.33 3.29
CA SER A 335 2.74 -22.25 4.57
C SER A 335 3.57 -22.83 5.74
N LYS A 336 4.28 -23.93 5.52
CA LYS A 336 5.21 -24.52 6.50
C LYS A 336 6.45 -23.65 6.72
N GLY A 337 6.96 -23.02 5.64
CA GLY A 337 8.11 -22.12 5.71
C GLY A 337 7.85 -20.84 6.52
N ALA A 338 6.60 -20.47 6.71
CA ALA A 338 6.23 -19.34 7.57
C ALA A 338 6.69 -19.54 9.02
N PHE A 339 6.58 -20.74 9.57
CA PHE A 339 7.03 -21.04 10.94
C PHE A 339 8.53 -20.83 11.12
N SER A 340 9.34 -21.36 10.17
CA SER A 340 10.78 -21.14 10.19
C SER A 340 11.15 -19.67 10.08
N LYS A 341 10.36 -18.90 9.32
CA LYS A 341 10.57 -17.46 9.15
C LYS A 341 10.23 -16.68 10.42
N LEU A 342 9.11 -17.00 11.07
CA LEU A 342 8.74 -16.43 12.37
C LEU A 342 9.81 -16.70 13.42
N ALA A 343 10.29 -17.96 13.50
CA ALA A 343 11.37 -18.34 14.40
C ALA A 343 12.67 -17.56 14.11
N THR A 344 13.03 -17.39 12.84
CA THR A 344 14.21 -16.61 12.44
C THR A 344 14.12 -15.18 12.92
N TYR A 345 12.99 -14.52 12.72
CA TYR A 345 12.79 -13.12 13.15
C TYR A 345 12.78 -12.98 14.68
N ALA A 346 12.14 -13.91 15.39
CA ALA A 346 12.14 -13.91 16.85
C ALA A 346 13.54 -14.09 17.46
N VAL A 347 14.39 -14.90 16.84
CA VAL A 347 15.81 -15.04 17.26
C VAL A 347 16.63 -13.78 16.98
N GLN A 348 16.27 -13.01 15.95
CA GLN A 348 16.90 -11.72 15.63
C GLN A 348 16.48 -10.59 16.59
N ALA A 349 15.35 -10.74 17.29
CA ALA A 349 14.91 -9.77 18.28
C ALA A 349 15.90 -9.66 19.44
N PRO A 350 15.97 -8.51 20.14
CA PRO A 350 16.89 -8.29 21.26
C PRO A 350 16.78 -9.33 22.38
N GLU A 351 15.60 -9.88 22.60
CA GLU A 351 15.29 -10.89 23.62
C GLU A 351 15.93 -12.25 23.32
N ARG A 352 16.24 -12.57 22.07
CA ARG A 352 16.92 -13.79 21.61
C ARG A 352 16.35 -15.07 22.21
N LEU A 353 15.05 -15.24 22.10
CA LEU A 353 14.36 -16.44 22.64
C LEU A 353 14.95 -17.73 22.04
N PRO A 354 15.11 -18.81 22.85
CA PRO A 354 15.42 -20.13 22.32
C PRO A 354 14.36 -20.60 21.31
N LEU A 355 14.77 -21.42 20.34
CA LEU A 355 13.87 -21.90 19.29
C LEU A 355 12.62 -22.58 19.82
N GLU A 356 12.77 -23.43 20.87
CA GLU A 356 11.66 -24.12 21.50
C GLU A 356 10.66 -23.15 22.15
N ALA A 357 11.15 -22.14 22.87
CA ALA A 357 10.30 -21.11 23.44
C ALA A 357 9.61 -20.28 22.37
N THR A 358 10.29 -19.99 21.26
CA THR A 358 9.71 -19.29 20.12
C THR A 358 8.60 -20.13 19.47
N ASN A 359 8.83 -21.43 19.24
CA ASN A 359 7.82 -22.29 18.63
C ASN A 359 6.58 -22.44 19.54
N LEU A 360 6.78 -22.55 20.85
CA LEU A 360 5.70 -22.56 21.80
C LEU A 360 4.88 -21.24 21.77
N LEU A 361 5.59 -20.10 21.68
CA LEU A 361 4.92 -18.80 21.53
C LEU A 361 4.13 -18.72 20.22
N VAL A 362 4.69 -19.20 19.11
CA VAL A 362 3.98 -19.27 17.82
C VAL A 362 2.74 -20.16 17.91
N ALA A 363 2.84 -21.34 18.55
CA ALA A 363 1.72 -22.25 18.71
C ALA A 363 0.59 -21.67 19.56
N ASN A 364 0.91 -20.85 20.56
CA ASN A 364 -0.07 -20.19 21.41
C ASN A 364 -0.67 -18.91 20.77
N ALA A 365 0.04 -18.27 19.86
CA ALA A 365 -0.34 -16.97 19.28
C ALA A 365 -1.06 -17.10 17.93
N VAL A 366 -0.62 -18.03 17.09
CA VAL A 366 -1.08 -18.17 15.70
C VAL A 366 -2.01 -19.37 15.58
N HIS A 367 -3.24 -19.13 15.13
CA HIS A 367 -4.20 -20.20 14.89
C HIS A 367 -4.13 -20.75 13.47
N PHE A 368 -3.94 -19.87 12.48
CA PHE A 368 -3.89 -20.26 11.07
C PHE A 368 -2.79 -19.56 10.30
N VAL A 369 -2.25 -20.28 9.30
CA VAL A 369 -1.33 -19.75 8.30
C VAL A 369 -1.92 -19.97 6.92
N VAL A 370 -2.15 -18.88 6.17
CA VAL A 370 -2.68 -18.89 4.80
C VAL A 370 -1.56 -18.54 3.83
N PHE A 371 -1.29 -19.41 2.87
CA PHE A 371 -0.23 -19.21 1.87
C PHE A 371 -0.81 -18.87 0.50
N LEU A 372 -0.36 -17.71 -0.04
CA LEU A 372 -0.67 -17.29 -1.41
C LEU A 372 0.49 -17.62 -2.34
N ALA A 373 0.14 -18.20 -3.47
CA ALA A 373 1.02 -18.41 -4.59
C ALA A 373 0.66 -17.52 -5.77
N GLN A 374 1.60 -17.39 -6.69
CA GLN A 374 1.41 -16.75 -7.99
C GLN A 374 1.94 -17.71 -9.07
N ASP A 375 1.16 -17.92 -10.13
CA ASP A 375 1.59 -18.72 -11.26
C ASP A 375 2.44 -17.91 -12.26
N PRO A 376 3.05 -18.56 -13.26
CA PRO A 376 3.83 -17.87 -14.29
C PRO A 376 3.03 -16.84 -15.11
N ALA A 377 1.71 -17.00 -15.18
CA ALA A 377 0.81 -16.05 -15.85
C ALA A 377 0.45 -14.82 -14.97
N GLY A 378 0.96 -14.77 -13.73
CA GLY A 378 0.72 -13.69 -12.80
C GLY A 378 -0.57 -13.80 -11.99
N ARG A 379 -1.31 -14.89 -12.10
CA ARG A 379 -2.56 -15.14 -11.35
C ARG A 379 -2.21 -15.51 -9.91
N ARG A 380 -2.95 -14.94 -8.97
CA ARG A 380 -2.73 -15.05 -7.52
C ARG A 380 -3.84 -15.89 -6.92
N PHE A 381 -3.50 -16.85 -6.08
CA PHE A 381 -4.47 -17.74 -5.44
C PHE A 381 -3.94 -18.27 -4.10
N VAL A 382 -4.86 -18.60 -3.20
CA VAL A 382 -4.53 -19.38 -2.00
C VAL A 382 -4.17 -20.80 -2.43
N SER A 383 -2.99 -21.24 -2.00
CA SER A 383 -2.46 -22.56 -2.34
C SER A 383 -2.44 -23.52 -1.15
N SER A 384 -2.36 -23.02 0.07
CA SER A 384 -2.35 -23.84 1.28
C SER A 384 -2.87 -23.05 2.48
N VAL A 385 -3.60 -23.74 3.36
CA VAL A 385 -3.99 -23.24 4.68
C VAL A 385 -3.58 -24.27 5.73
N ARG A 386 -2.89 -23.80 6.78
CA ARG A 386 -2.54 -24.64 7.94
C ARG A 386 -3.22 -24.14 9.19
N GLU A 387 -3.80 -25.09 9.92
CA GLU A 387 -4.20 -24.92 11.31
C GLU A 387 -3.01 -25.25 12.23
N VAL A 388 -2.66 -24.36 13.13
CA VAL A 388 -1.62 -24.59 14.14
C VAL A 388 -2.25 -25.39 15.29
N VAL A 389 -1.56 -26.45 15.70
CA VAL A 389 -2.09 -27.40 16.69
C VAL A 389 -1.34 -27.30 18.00
N ASP A 390 0.01 -27.30 17.94
CA ASP A 390 0.88 -27.35 19.13
C ASP A 390 2.34 -27.06 18.72
N ALA A 391 3.24 -27.11 19.67
CA ALA A 391 4.70 -27.12 19.46
C ALA A 391 5.31 -28.38 20.06
N ASP A 392 6.19 -29.04 19.29
CA ASP A 392 6.98 -30.18 19.74
C ASP A 392 8.47 -29.85 19.57
N GLY A 393 9.08 -29.34 20.63
CA GLY A 393 10.48 -28.93 20.67
C GLY A 393 10.84 -27.94 19.53
N PRO A 394 11.67 -28.37 18.56
CA PRO A 394 12.14 -27.51 17.49
C PRO A 394 11.11 -27.26 16.37
N MET A 395 9.90 -27.79 16.47
CA MET A 395 8.88 -27.72 15.42
C MET A 395 7.54 -27.22 15.91
N VAL A 396 6.86 -26.41 15.07
CA VAL A 396 5.43 -26.11 15.21
C VAL A 396 4.65 -27.24 14.52
N VAL A 397 3.74 -27.86 15.27
CA VAL A 397 2.84 -28.90 14.78
C VAL A 397 1.62 -28.23 14.13
N SER A 398 1.29 -28.63 12.91
CA SER A 398 0.20 -28.02 12.16
C SER A 398 -0.45 -29.01 11.19
N ASN A 399 -1.77 -28.93 11.03
CA ASN A 399 -2.57 -29.64 10.06
C ASN A 399 -2.66 -28.84 8.76
N GLU A 400 -2.43 -29.43 7.59
CA GLU A 400 -2.65 -28.77 6.30
C GLU A 400 -4.10 -28.99 5.87
N VAL A 401 -4.98 -28.13 6.34
CA VAL A 401 -6.45 -28.24 6.15
C VAL A 401 -6.88 -27.93 4.72
N PHE A 402 -6.09 -27.12 4.02
CA PHE A 402 -6.13 -27.01 2.56
C PHE A 402 -4.72 -27.18 2.03
N ARG A 403 -4.57 -28.03 1.03
CA ARG A 403 -3.29 -28.35 0.39
C ARG A 403 -3.31 -27.98 -1.10
N PRO A 404 -2.16 -27.78 -1.73
CA PRO A 404 -2.09 -27.55 -3.18
C PRO A 404 -2.75 -28.71 -3.96
N GLY A 405 -3.70 -28.37 -4.84
CA GLY A 405 -4.27 -29.27 -5.83
C GLY A 405 -3.38 -29.41 -7.07
N PRO A 406 -3.83 -30.12 -8.11
CA PRO A 406 -3.04 -30.35 -9.33
C PRO A 406 -2.61 -29.10 -10.07
N ASP A 407 -3.37 -28.02 -9.98
CA ASP A 407 -3.10 -26.70 -10.58
C ASP A 407 -2.49 -25.69 -9.59
N GLY A 408 -2.13 -26.14 -8.40
CA GLY A 408 -1.54 -25.35 -7.33
C GLY A 408 -2.56 -24.62 -6.47
N ARG A 409 -3.84 -24.50 -6.87
CA ARG A 409 -4.90 -23.92 -6.06
C ARG A 409 -5.27 -24.84 -4.90
N ALA A 410 -5.62 -24.25 -3.76
CA ALA A 410 -5.90 -24.99 -2.55
C ALA A 410 -7.15 -25.87 -2.68
N VAL A 411 -7.03 -27.11 -2.25
CA VAL A 411 -8.16 -28.07 -2.15
C VAL A 411 -8.20 -28.63 -0.73
N PRO A 412 -9.34 -29.10 -0.22
CA PRO A 412 -9.45 -29.72 1.10
C PRO A 412 -8.37 -30.78 1.32
N GLY A 413 -7.77 -30.75 2.50
CA GLY A 413 -6.67 -31.62 2.92
C GLY A 413 -7.03 -32.44 4.15
N VAL A 414 -6.28 -32.27 5.25
CA VAL A 414 -6.55 -32.91 6.53
C VAL A 414 -7.70 -32.18 7.22
N SER A 415 -8.54 -32.89 7.96
CA SER A 415 -9.65 -32.30 8.71
C SER A 415 -9.14 -31.29 9.76
N LEU A 416 -9.92 -30.25 10.00
CA LEU A 416 -9.75 -29.34 11.15
C LEU A 416 -9.84 -30.14 12.47
N ARG A 417 -9.26 -29.61 13.52
CA ARG A 417 -9.51 -30.10 14.88
C ARG A 417 -10.99 -29.95 15.21
N THR A 418 -11.53 -30.89 15.97
CA THR A 418 -12.96 -30.89 16.36
C THR A 418 -13.33 -29.58 17.05
N ASP A 419 -12.54 -29.17 18.05
CA ASP A 419 -12.80 -27.94 18.80
C ASP A 419 -12.81 -26.70 17.87
N THR A 420 -11.86 -26.61 16.96
CA THR A 420 -11.80 -25.50 15.98
C THR A 420 -13.00 -25.54 15.02
N LEU A 421 -13.36 -26.74 14.55
CA LEU A 421 -14.51 -26.89 13.65
C LEU A 421 -15.80 -26.46 14.35
N ASP A 422 -16.02 -26.88 15.61
CA ASP A 422 -17.18 -26.49 16.40
C ASP A 422 -17.27 -24.96 16.55
N GLU A 423 -16.16 -24.30 16.90
CA GLU A 423 -16.11 -22.83 16.99
C GLU A 423 -16.40 -22.12 15.65
N LEU A 424 -15.98 -22.69 14.53
CA LEU A 424 -16.28 -22.13 13.21
C LEU A 424 -17.76 -22.35 12.84
N VAL A 425 -18.33 -23.51 13.19
CA VAL A 425 -19.76 -23.79 12.98
C VAL A 425 -20.63 -22.84 13.80
N ASP A 426 -20.24 -22.52 15.03
CA ASP A 426 -20.97 -21.57 15.90
C ASP A 426 -21.09 -20.16 15.26
N VAL A 427 -20.14 -19.78 14.41
CA VAL A 427 -20.18 -18.53 13.64
C VAL A 427 -20.72 -18.69 12.20
N GLY A 428 -21.23 -19.88 11.87
CA GLY A 428 -21.97 -20.16 10.64
C GLY A 428 -21.15 -20.80 9.52
N PHE A 429 -20.00 -21.42 9.82
CA PHE A 429 -19.26 -22.20 8.80
C PHE A 429 -20.00 -23.50 8.47
N ASP A 430 -20.13 -23.81 7.20
CA ASP A 430 -20.69 -25.09 6.73
C ASP A 430 -19.57 -26.13 6.51
N PRO A 431 -19.47 -27.18 7.37
CA PRO A 431 -18.48 -28.25 7.19
C PRO A 431 -18.60 -28.98 5.85
N GLY A 432 -19.78 -29.03 5.24
CA GLY A 432 -20.01 -29.67 3.94
C GLY A 432 -19.16 -29.06 2.82
N LEU A 433 -18.70 -27.82 2.99
CA LEU A 433 -17.77 -27.19 2.05
C LEU A 433 -16.42 -27.88 1.97
N LEU A 434 -16.01 -28.63 3.02
CA LEU A 434 -14.77 -29.38 3.06
C LEU A 434 -14.87 -30.79 2.44
N GLU A 435 -16.08 -31.26 2.13
CA GLU A 435 -16.32 -32.63 1.63
C GLU A 435 -15.98 -32.79 0.13
N ARG A 436 -15.78 -31.69 -0.61
CA ARG A 436 -15.47 -31.73 -2.04
C ARG A 436 -13.95 -31.80 -2.28
N PRO A 437 -13.37 -32.97 -2.65
CA PRO A 437 -11.91 -33.16 -2.72
C PRO A 437 -11.19 -32.24 -3.72
N GLY A 438 -11.90 -31.76 -4.77
CA GLY A 438 -11.36 -30.84 -5.77
C GLY A 438 -11.54 -29.35 -5.46
N GLY A 439 -12.11 -29.02 -4.29
CA GLY A 439 -12.51 -27.67 -3.94
C GLY A 439 -13.71 -27.17 -4.75
N TRP A 440 -14.02 -25.88 -4.60
CA TRP A 440 -15.17 -25.21 -5.23
C TRP A 440 -14.73 -24.20 -6.30
N TRP A 441 -13.54 -24.38 -6.82
CA TRP A 441 -13.02 -23.53 -7.87
C TRP A 441 -13.91 -23.58 -9.11
N GLU A 442 -14.26 -22.42 -9.65
CA GLU A 442 -14.90 -22.36 -10.93
C GLU A 442 -13.99 -22.97 -12.00
N PRO A 443 -14.56 -23.70 -12.98
CA PRO A 443 -13.81 -24.17 -14.13
C PRO A 443 -13.30 -22.93 -14.87
N THR A 444 -12.08 -22.53 -14.59
CA THR A 444 -11.42 -21.53 -15.44
C THR A 444 -11.26 -22.18 -16.80
N GLY A 445 -11.58 -21.47 -17.87
CA GLY A 445 -11.23 -21.86 -19.24
C GLY A 445 -9.73 -21.84 -19.46
N TRP A 446 -9.02 -22.57 -18.63
CA TRP A 446 -7.59 -22.71 -18.60
C TRP A 446 -7.23 -23.66 -19.72
N LYS A 447 -6.95 -23.12 -20.91
CA LYS A 447 -6.24 -23.86 -21.93
C LYS A 447 -4.80 -24.04 -21.44
N SER A 448 -4.46 -25.31 -21.27
CA SER A 448 -3.10 -25.81 -20.97
C SER A 448 -2.04 -25.25 -21.90
#